data_d967db7a2eed374c4eab317dad8b1607
#
_entry.id   d967db7a2eed374c4eab317dad8b1607
#
_cell.length_a   1.000
_cell.length_b   1.000
_cell.length_c   1.000
_cell.angle_alpha   90.00
_cell.angle_beta   90.00
_cell.angle_gamma   90.00
#
_symmetry.space_group_name_H-M   'P 1'
#
loop_
_entity.id
_entity.type
_entity.pdbx_description
1 polymer ?
#
loop_
_entity_poly.entity_id
_entity_poly.type
_entity_poly.pdbx_seq_one_letter_code
_entity_poly.pdbx_strand_id
1 'polypeptide(L)'
;MIKGILFDKDGTLIDFFSIWPEIGKRVIPAFLTLNGIEDKKIEEALFISIGLHEGIVDPKGAFAYKSYTEIADDICECLGRYGINMTVRGIYQQIKDMFNDTMRNANMKYITFTDTPELMRDLREDGLKIGLATSDIEESANKTLKELEIFEYFDYIGADDGVKQAKPAPDMYVEFMEKTGLSADEIAVVGDTCNDMLFGKNNGGTSIGVLSGVSSKEDLEE
;
A
#
# COMPACT_ATOMS: atom_id res chain seq x y z
N MET A 1 -14.94 15.78 -17.17
CA MET A 1 -13.53 16.33 -17.14
C MET A 1 -12.98 16.04 -15.77
N ILE A 2 -11.78 15.48 -15.69
CA ILE A 2 -11.13 15.16 -14.42
C ILE A 2 -10.79 16.45 -13.68
N LYS A 3 -11.11 16.47 -12.40
CA LYS A 3 -10.87 17.59 -11.46
C LYS A 3 -10.17 17.14 -10.18
N GLY A 4 -10.04 15.84 -9.96
CA GLY A 4 -9.33 15.29 -8.83
C GLY A 4 -8.55 14.04 -9.20
N ILE A 5 -7.45 13.81 -8.49
CA ILE A 5 -6.61 12.61 -8.65
C ILE A 5 -6.43 11.96 -7.28
N LEU A 6 -6.72 10.68 -7.20
CA LEU A 6 -6.36 9.80 -6.09
C LEU A 6 -5.12 8.99 -6.51
N PHE A 7 -4.00 9.27 -5.89
CA PHE A 7 -2.77 8.52 -6.09
C PHE A 7 -2.68 7.33 -5.14
N ASP A 8 -2.22 6.19 -5.64
CA ASP A 8 -1.54 5.22 -4.81
C ASP A 8 -0.13 5.72 -4.43
N LYS A 9 0.51 5.08 -3.45
CA LYS A 9 1.82 5.48 -2.91
C LYS A 9 2.95 4.61 -3.47
N ASP A 10 2.93 3.34 -3.11
CA ASP A 10 4.04 2.41 -3.31
C ASP A 10 3.99 1.78 -4.70
N GLY A 11 5.01 2.00 -5.52
CA GLY A 11 4.99 1.64 -6.94
C GLY A 11 4.44 2.73 -7.85
N THR A 12 3.85 3.78 -7.28
CA THR A 12 3.26 4.92 -8.00
C THR A 12 4.00 6.23 -7.75
N LEU A 13 4.03 6.71 -6.52
CA LEU A 13 4.78 7.92 -6.13
C LEU A 13 6.23 7.58 -5.76
N ILE A 14 6.44 6.43 -5.15
CA ILE A 14 7.76 5.94 -4.73
C ILE A 14 8.02 4.53 -5.26
N ASP A 15 9.28 4.22 -5.47
CA ASP A 15 9.71 2.89 -5.89
C ASP A 15 9.49 1.85 -4.78
N PHE A 16 8.52 0.96 -5.01
CA PHE A 16 8.18 -0.15 -4.14
C PHE A 16 9.39 -1.04 -3.84
N PHE A 17 10.18 -1.39 -4.87
CA PHE A 17 11.26 -2.37 -4.76
C PHE A 17 12.46 -1.86 -3.97
N SER A 18 12.61 -0.54 -3.84
CA SER A 18 13.68 0.07 -3.04
C SER A 18 13.45 -0.07 -1.53
N ILE A 19 12.24 -0.40 -1.09
CA ILE A 19 11.83 -0.36 0.32
C ILE A 19 11.25 -1.69 0.80
N TRP A 20 10.15 -2.10 0.24
CA TRP A 20 9.29 -3.13 0.82
C TRP A 20 9.91 -4.54 0.89
N PRO A 21 10.65 -5.04 -0.13
CA PRO A 21 11.29 -6.37 -0.03
C PRO A 21 12.28 -6.46 1.13
N GLU A 22 13.05 -5.40 1.38
CA GLU A 22 14.02 -5.37 2.47
C GLU A 22 13.35 -5.29 3.85
N ILE A 23 12.22 -4.58 3.94
CA ILE A 23 11.42 -4.52 5.17
C ILE A 23 10.80 -5.89 5.46
N GLY A 24 10.18 -6.53 4.47
CA GLY A 24 9.59 -7.86 4.62
C GLY A 24 10.59 -8.89 5.11
N LYS A 25 11.82 -8.90 4.55
CA LYS A 25 12.92 -9.78 4.98
C LYS A 25 13.35 -9.58 6.43
N ARG A 26 13.09 -8.42 7.01
CA ARG A 26 13.41 -8.13 8.43
C ARG A 26 12.22 -8.42 9.34
N VAL A 27 11.03 -8.03 8.92
CA VAL A 27 9.82 -8.14 9.75
C VAL A 27 9.39 -9.59 9.95
N ILE A 28 9.38 -10.43 8.90
CA ILE A 28 8.93 -11.82 9.02
C ILE A 28 9.79 -12.64 9.99
N PRO A 29 11.13 -12.66 9.89
CA PRO A 29 11.95 -13.37 10.88
C PRO A 29 11.83 -12.80 12.30
N ALA A 30 11.69 -11.47 12.44
CA ALA A 30 11.49 -10.83 13.73
C ALA A 30 10.14 -11.23 14.36
N PHE A 31 9.08 -11.29 13.59
CA PHE A 31 7.76 -11.75 13.99
C PHE A 31 7.81 -13.21 14.48
N LEU A 32 8.45 -14.09 13.72
CA LEU A 32 8.63 -15.50 14.10
C LEU A 32 9.42 -15.63 15.42
N THR A 33 10.52 -14.90 15.53
CA THR A 33 11.35 -14.88 16.76
C THR A 33 10.56 -14.40 17.97
N LEU A 34 9.78 -13.32 17.84
CA LEU A 34 8.93 -12.80 18.92
C LEU A 34 7.94 -13.84 19.43
N ASN A 35 7.43 -14.69 18.53
CA ASN A 35 6.43 -15.71 18.85
C ASN A 35 7.07 -17.09 19.18
N GLY A 36 8.40 -17.19 19.28
CA GLY A 36 9.11 -18.41 19.63
C GLY A 36 9.06 -19.50 18.53
N ILE A 37 8.91 -19.10 17.28
CA ILE A 37 8.82 -19.99 16.12
C ILE A 37 10.19 -20.03 15.44
N GLU A 38 10.91 -21.12 15.59
CA GLU A 38 12.28 -21.30 15.05
C GLU A 38 12.34 -22.37 13.93
N ASP A 39 11.27 -22.51 13.16
CA ASP A 39 11.19 -23.48 12.07
C ASP A 39 11.34 -22.78 10.71
N LYS A 40 12.43 -23.09 9.99
CA LYS A 40 12.70 -22.52 8.65
C LYS A 40 11.64 -22.87 7.61
N LYS A 41 10.96 -24.00 7.76
CA LYS A 41 9.86 -24.36 6.83
C LYS A 41 8.67 -23.45 7.03
N ILE A 42 8.39 -23.03 8.26
CA ILE A 42 7.34 -22.08 8.56
C ILE A 42 7.75 -20.69 8.05
N GLU A 43 9.00 -20.30 8.23
CA GLU A 43 9.52 -19.04 7.69
C GLU A 43 9.36 -18.97 6.16
N GLU A 44 9.81 -20.00 5.43
CA GLU A 44 9.64 -20.10 3.98
C GLU A 44 8.15 -20.08 3.57
N ALA A 45 7.31 -20.83 4.29
CA ALA A 45 5.88 -20.86 4.02
C ALA A 45 5.20 -19.50 4.24
N LEU A 46 5.63 -18.75 5.24
CA LEU A 46 5.13 -17.38 5.47
C LEU A 46 5.54 -16.43 4.35
N PHE A 47 6.81 -16.46 3.93
CA PHE A 47 7.24 -15.65 2.80
C PHE A 47 6.42 -15.96 1.53
N ILE A 48 6.20 -17.24 1.24
CA ILE A 48 5.37 -17.66 0.10
C ILE A 48 3.92 -17.18 0.28
N SER A 49 3.34 -17.30 1.48
CA SER A 49 1.93 -16.96 1.71
C SER A 49 1.64 -15.47 1.50
N ILE A 50 2.61 -14.62 1.76
CA ILE A 50 2.49 -13.17 1.50
C ILE A 50 2.97 -12.75 0.11
N GLY A 51 3.45 -13.68 -0.72
CA GLY A 51 3.93 -13.40 -2.07
C GLY A 51 5.35 -12.77 -2.13
N LEU A 52 6.19 -13.02 -1.12
CA LEU A 52 7.59 -12.58 -1.12
C LEU A 52 8.50 -13.81 -1.12
N HIS A 53 9.02 -14.21 -2.28
CA HIS A 53 9.89 -15.38 -2.42
C HIS A 53 11.27 -14.99 -2.94
N GLU A 54 12.33 -15.36 -2.21
CA GLU A 54 13.74 -15.06 -2.57
C GLU A 54 14.01 -13.57 -2.92
N GLY A 55 13.20 -12.66 -2.36
CA GLY A 55 13.29 -11.23 -2.64
C GLY A 55 12.53 -10.78 -3.90
N ILE A 56 11.84 -11.69 -4.56
CA ILE A 56 10.92 -11.39 -5.67
C ILE A 56 9.52 -11.24 -5.08
N VAL A 57 8.84 -10.16 -5.44
CA VAL A 57 7.45 -9.91 -5.06
C VAL A 57 6.53 -10.41 -6.16
N ASP A 58 5.58 -11.25 -5.78
CA ASP A 58 4.48 -11.65 -6.68
C ASP A 58 3.51 -10.48 -6.82
N PRO A 59 3.25 -9.96 -8.02
CA PRO A 59 2.29 -8.87 -8.25
C PRO A 59 0.88 -9.17 -7.75
N LYS A 60 0.50 -10.45 -7.70
CA LYS A 60 -0.79 -10.94 -7.19
C LYS A 60 -0.69 -11.44 -5.74
N GLY A 61 0.46 -11.30 -5.10
CA GLY A 61 0.70 -11.67 -3.72
C GLY A 61 0.26 -10.60 -2.73
N ALA A 62 -0.08 -11.02 -1.51
CA ALA A 62 -0.58 -10.13 -0.47
C ALA A 62 0.33 -8.91 -0.22
N PHE A 63 1.63 -9.12 -0.26
CA PHE A 63 2.63 -8.09 0.03
C PHE A 63 2.65 -6.95 -1.00
N ALA A 64 2.16 -7.22 -2.23
CA ALA A 64 2.14 -6.24 -3.30
C ALA A 64 1.00 -5.20 -3.17
N TYR A 65 -0.17 -5.60 -2.64
CA TYR A 65 -1.36 -4.75 -2.73
C TYR A 65 -2.34 -4.84 -1.55
N LYS A 66 -2.19 -5.84 -0.66
CA LYS A 66 -3.12 -6.02 0.47
C LYS A 66 -2.81 -5.07 1.62
N SER A 67 -3.84 -4.78 2.42
CA SER A 67 -3.70 -4.09 3.69
C SER A 67 -3.00 -4.96 4.74
N TYR A 68 -2.53 -4.34 5.83
CA TYR A 68 -1.94 -5.07 6.96
C TYR A 68 -2.92 -6.07 7.58
N THR A 69 -4.22 -5.77 7.56
CA THR A 69 -5.26 -6.70 8.04
C THR A 69 -5.32 -7.96 7.18
N GLU A 70 -5.33 -7.81 5.86
CA GLU A 70 -5.36 -8.94 4.93
C GLU A 70 -4.05 -9.73 4.94
N ILE A 71 -2.90 -9.06 5.11
CA ILE A 71 -1.60 -9.74 5.32
C ILE A 71 -1.64 -10.54 6.64
N ALA A 72 -2.24 -10.00 7.70
CA ALA A 72 -2.38 -10.71 8.97
C ALA A 72 -3.31 -11.93 8.84
N ASP A 73 -4.35 -11.87 8.01
CA ASP A 73 -5.21 -13.02 7.68
C ASP A 73 -4.40 -14.12 6.98
N ASP A 74 -3.62 -13.79 5.96
CA ASP A 74 -2.79 -14.75 5.23
C ASP A 74 -1.74 -15.41 6.15
N ILE A 75 -1.11 -14.62 7.03
CA ILE A 75 -0.16 -15.14 8.04
C ILE A 75 -0.90 -16.07 9.02
N CYS A 76 -2.08 -15.69 9.49
CA CYS A 76 -2.90 -16.47 10.42
C CYS A 76 -3.28 -17.83 9.81
N GLU A 77 -3.75 -17.82 8.56
CA GLU A 77 -4.08 -19.04 7.83
C GLU A 77 -2.84 -19.93 7.63
N CYS A 78 -1.71 -19.34 7.23
CA CYS A 78 -0.46 -20.07 7.04
C CYS A 78 -0.02 -20.75 8.34
N LEU A 79 0.04 -20.02 9.46
CA LEU A 79 0.43 -20.57 10.76
C LEU A 79 -0.53 -21.66 11.24
N GLY A 80 -1.83 -21.50 10.99
CA GLY A 80 -2.86 -22.51 11.31
C GLY A 80 -2.60 -23.86 10.66
N ARG A 81 -2.05 -23.90 9.44
CA ARG A 81 -1.65 -25.16 8.75
C ARG A 81 -0.53 -25.91 9.47
N TYR A 82 0.25 -25.21 10.30
CA TYR A 82 1.31 -25.79 11.14
C TYR A 82 0.87 -25.99 12.61
N GLY A 83 -0.44 -25.84 12.89
CA GLY A 83 -0.99 -26.02 14.24
C GLY A 83 -0.68 -24.86 15.21
N ILE A 84 -0.21 -23.73 14.70
CA ILE A 84 0.05 -22.52 15.48
C ILE A 84 -1.18 -21.62 15.42
N ASN A 85 -1.86 -21.47 16.56
CA ASN A 85 -3.10 -20.71 16.67
C ASN A 85 -2.81 -19.29 17.18
N MET A 86 -2.97 -18.30 16.31
CA MET A 86 -2.91 -16.88 16.62
C MET A 86 -4.21 -16.21 16.16
N THR A 87 -4.52 -15.04 16.70
CA THR A 87 -5.65 -14.25 16.21
C THR A 87 -5.16 -13.26 15.15
N VAL A 88 -5.95 -13.01 14.10
CA VAL A 88 -5.66 -12.00 13.07
C VAL A 88 -5.34 -10.65 13.71
N ARG A 89 -6.15 -10.20 14.67
CA ARG A 89 -5.91 -8.94 15.40
C ARG A 89 -4.55 -8.92 16.11
N GLY A 90 -4.12 -10.03 16.70
CA GLY A 90 -2.82 -10.14 17.38
C GLY A 90 -1.66 -10.06 16.40
N ILE A 91 -1.79 -10.74 15.26
CA ILE A 91 -0.81 -10.68 14.18
C ILE A 91 -0.75 -9.26 13.59
N TYR A 92 -1.91 -8.67 13.23
CA TYR A 92 -2.00 -7.31 12.73
C TYR A 92 -1.26 -6.31 13.61
N GLN A 93 -1.51 -6.33 14.93
CA GLN A 93 -0.85 -5.39 15.84
C GLN A 93 0.68 -5.59 15.85
N GLN A 94 1.15 -6.84 15.88
CA GLN A 94 2.58 -7.13 15.89
C GLN A 94 3.27 -6.71 14.60
N ILE A 95 2.72 -7.10 13.42
CA ILE A 95 3.33 -6.73 12.14
C ILE A 95 3.30 -5.22 11.91
N LYS A 96 2.19 -4.55 12.24
CA LYS A 96 2.06 -3.11 12.16
C LYS A 96 3.16 -2.39 12.95
N ASP A 97 3.35 -2.78 14.23
CA ASP A 97 4.37 -2.17 15.09
C ASP A 97 5.78 -2.45 14.54
N MET A 98 6.05 -3.67 14.06
CA MET A 98 7.34 -4.05 13.49
C MET A 98 7.65 -3.33 12.18
N PHE A 99 6.66 -3.19 11.29
CA PHE A 99 6.82 -2.42 10.05
C PHE A 99 7.13 -0.96 10.38
N ASN A 100 6.36 -0.34 11.29
CA ASN A 100 6.60 1.01 11.76
C ASN A 100 7.99 1.21 12.34
N ASP A 101 8.41 0.35 13.25
CA ASP A 101 9.72 0.43 13.89
C ASP A 101 10.84 0.25 12.86
N THR A 102 10.65 -0.68 11.91
CA THR A 102 11.61 -0.89 10.83
C THR A 102 11.70 0.35 9.93
N MET A 103 10.57 0.95 9.54
CA MET A 103 10.52 2.17 8.73
C MET A 103 11.11 3.39 9.47
N ARG A 104 10.88 3.53 10.78
CA ARG A 104 11.46 4.61 11.59
C ARG A 104 12.98 4.52 11.71
N ASN A 105 13.48 3.31 11.90
CA ASN A 105 14.90 3.04 12.19
C ASN A 105 15.74 2.81 10.92
N ALA A 106 15.09 2.49 9.80
CA ALA A 106 15.76 2.40 8.52
C ALA A 106 16.03 3.81 8.00
N ASN A 107 17.29 4.12 7.79
CA ASN A 107 17.71 5.35 7.09
C ASN A 107 17.46 5.16 5.59
N MET A 108 16.18 4.89 5.23
CA MET A 108 15.77 4.59 3.85
C MET A 108 15.58 5.89 3.12
N LYS A 109 16.15 5.96 1.95
CA LYS A 109 15.90 7.08 1.03
C LYS A 109 14.81 6.65 0.05
N TYR A 110 13.69 7.37 0.04
CA TYR A 110 12.66 7.16 -0.96
C TYR A 110 13.18 7.51 -2.34
N ILE A 111 12.99 6.59 -3.28
CA ILE A 111 13.28 6.79 -4.70
C ILE A 111 11.96 7.13 -5.38
N THR A 112 11.92 8.22 -6.13
CA THR A 112 10.77 8.65 -6.91
C THR A 112 11.04 8.48 -8.40
N PHE A 113 9.98 8.32 -9.19
CA PHE A 113 10.09 8.13 -10.64
C PHE A 113 10.18 9.45 -11.42
N THR A 114 9.87 10.57 -10.75
CA THR A 114 9.90 11.93 -11.29
C THR A 114 10.22 12.92 -10.18
N ASP A 115 10.36 14.19 -10.51
CA ASP A 115 10.34 15.30 -9.55
C ASP A 115 8.92 15.45 -8.99
N THR A 116 8.68 14.76 -7.85
CA THR A 116 7.34 14.66 -7.27
C THR A 116 6.82 16.02 -6.78
N PRO A 117 7.63 16.89 -6.12
CA PRO A 117 7.21 18.25 -5.77
C PRO A 117 6.80 19.09 -6.99
N GLU A 118 7.54 18.99 -8.10
CA GLU A 118 7.18 19.68 -9.34
C GLU A 118 5.86 19.16 -9.90
N LEU A 119 5.68 17.85 -9.99
CA LEU A 119 4.42 17.24 -10.43
C LEU A 119 3.23 17.71 -9.59
N MET A 120 3.34 17.68 -8.27
CA MET A 120 2.24 18.08 -7.38
C MET A 120 1.90 19.56 -7.53
N ARG A 121 2.92 20.40 -7.68
CA ARG A 121 2.72 21.83 -7.93
C ARG A 121 1.96 22.05 -9.24
N ASP A 122 2.38 21.44 -10.33
CA ASP A 122 1.76 21.61 -11.65
C ASP A 122 0.29 21.16 -11.63
N LEU A 123 -0.01 20.02 -10.99
CA LEU A 123 -1.39 19.55 -10.82
C LEU A 123 -2.25 20.54 -10.01
N ARG A 124 -1.67 21.17 -9.00
CA ARG A 124 -2.38 22.21 -8.20
C ARG A 124 -2.57 23.51 -8.99
N GLU A 125 -1.62 23.91 -9.82
CA GLU A 125 -1.74 25.06 -10.71
C GLU A 125 -2.83 24.83 -11.77
N ASP A 126 -3.02 23.60 -12.23
CA ASP A 126 -4.12 23.19 -13.10
C ASP A 126 -5.48 23.11 -12.36
N GLY A 127 -5.51 23.38 -11.08
CA GLY A 127 -6.72 23.42 -10.25
C GLY A 127 -7.24 22.06 -9.79
N LEU A 128 -6.44 21.00 -9.89
CA LEU A 128 -6.83 19.65 -9.48
C LEU A 128 -6.81 19.49 -7.96
N LYS A 129 -7.76 18.71 -7.45
CA LYS A 129 -7.74 18.17 -6.08
C LYS A 129 -6.86 16.94 -6.04
N ILE A 130 -6.02 16.82 -5.02
CA ILE A 130 -5.06 15.73 -4.88
C ILE A 130 -5.36 14.93 -3.61
N GLY A 131 -5.50 13.62 -3.76
CA GLY A 131 -5.66 12.68 -2.65
C GLY A 131 -4.68 11.53 -2.73
N LEU A 132 -4.41 10.93 -1.59
CA LEU A 132 -3.73 9.64 -1.47
C LEU A 132 -4.74 8.57 -1.07
N ALA A 133 -4.63 7.36 -1.64
CA ALA A 133 -5.35 6.17 -1.21
C ALA A 133 -4.35 5.00 -1.19
N THR A 134 -3.87 4.63 0.01
CA THR A 134 -2.83 3.61 0.17
C THR A 134 -3.26 2.50 1.12
N SER A 135 -2.76 1.29 0.88
CA SER A 135 -2.89 0.16 1.81
C SER A 135 -1.90 0.22 2.99
N ASP A 136 -0.98 1.19 2.97
CA ASP A 136 -0.06 1.47 4.07
C ASP A 136 -0.78 2.21 5.22
N ILE A 137 -0.18 2.17 6.40
CA ILE A 137 -0.74 2.85 7.58
C ILE A 137 -0.50 4.37 7.53
N GLU A 138 -1.36 5.12 8.20
CA GLU A 138 -1.37 6.58 8.17
C GLU A 138 -0.02 7.21 8.59
N GLU A 139 0.63 6.65 9.62
CA GLU A 139 1.90 7.18 10.11
C GLU A 139 3.01 7.07 9.06
N SER A 140 3.10 5.94 8.38
CA SER A 140 4.06 5.69 7.30
C SER A 140 3.76 6.56 6.08
N ALA A 141 2.49 6.65 5.67
CA ALA A 141 2.05 7.50 4.58
C ALA A 141 2.42 8.98 4.82
N ASN A 142 2.06 9.51 5.99
CA ASN A 142 2.37 10.88 6.37
C ASN A 142 3.88 11.16 6.42
N LYS A 143 4.68 10.21 6.92
CA LYS A 143 6.14 10.33 6.95
C LYS A 143 6.70 10.43 5.53
N THR A 144 6.29 9.52 4.64
CA THR A 144 6.71 9.50 3.24
C THR A 144 6.42 10.83 2.54
N LEU A 145 5.17 11.31 2.63
CA LEU A 145 4.78 12.56 1.98
C LEU A 145 5.56 13.78 2.50
N LYS A 146 5.88 13.80 3.80
CA LYS A 146 6.68 14.88 4.41
C LYS A 146 8.15 14.83 3.98
N GLU A 147 8.75 13.64 3.92
CA GLU A 147 10.13 13.47 3.46
C GLU A 147 10.30 13.78 1.97
N LEU A 148 9.23 13.60 1.18
CA LEU A 148 9.17 13.98 -0.23
C LEU A 148 8.81 15.47 -0.43
N GLU A 149 8.53 16.22 0.65
CA GLU A 149 8.12 17.62 0.61
C GLU A 149 6.81 17.87 -0.19
N ILE A 150 5.91 16.87 -0.21
CA ILE A 150 4.63 16.94 -0.96
C ILE A 150 3.39 16.88 -0.08
N PHE A 151 3.52 16.72 1.23
CA PHE A 151 2.40 16.57 2.16
C PHE A 151 1.34 17.67 2.04
N GLU A 152 1.76 18.92 1.91
CA GLU A 152 0.88 20.09 1.86
C GLU A 152 0.06 20.20 0.57
N TYR A 153 0.37 19.40 -0.45
CA TYR A 153 -0.41 19.39 -1.70
C TYR A 153 -1.66 18.53 -1.61
N PHE A 154 -1.77 17.64 -0.60
CA PHE A 154 -2.87 16.69 -0.51
C PHE A 154 -4.08 17.27 0.22
N ASP A 155 -5.24 17.27 -0.45
CA ASP A 155 -6.55 17.61 0.14
C ASP A 155 -7.08 16.45 1.01
N TYR A 156 -6.61 15.22 0.77
CA TYR A 156 -7.04 14.00 1.45
C TYR A 156 -5.90 12.98 1.52
N ILE A 157 -5.81 12.27 2.64
CA ILE A 157 -4.91 11.14 2.83
C ILE A 157 -5.72 9.99 3.42
N GLY A 158 -5.96 8.96 2.60
CA GLY A 158 -6.57 7.70 2.98
C GLY A 158 -5.51 6.62 3.17
N ALA A 159 -5.53 5.96 4.32
CA ALA A 159 -4.58 4.95 4.71
C ALA A 159 -5.28 3.81 5.47
N ASP A 160 -4.61 2.65 5.63
CA ASP A 160 -5.12 1.56 6.47
C ASP A 160 -5.14 1.99 7.94
N ASP A 161 -6.34 2.04 8.53
CA ASP A 161 -6.58 2.31 9.94
C ASP A 161 -7.05 1.05 10.71
N GLY A 162 -7.13 -0.09 10.03
CA GLY A 162 -7.62 -1.36 10.57
C GLY A 162 -9.14 -1.42 10.75
N VAL A 163 -9.87 -0.42 10.25
CA VAL A 163 -11.34 -0.31 10.32
C VAL A 163 -11.97 -0.18 8.94
N LYS A 164 -11.44 0.70 8.11
CA LYS A 164 -11.88 0.90 6.73
C LYS A 164 -11.57 -0.33 5.88
N GLN A 165 -12.42 -0.57 4.91
CA GLN A 165 -12.13 -1.59 3.91
C GLN A 165 -11.06 -1.06 2.94
N ALA A 166 -10.06 -1.90 2.67
CA ALA A 166 -8.98 -1.58 1.74
C ALA A 166 -9.49 -1.49 0.29
N LYS A 167 -8.71 -0.86 -0.60
CA LYS A 167 -8.96 -0.91 -2.04
C LYS A 167 -9.16 -2.37 -2.50
N PRO A 168 -10.15 -2.67 -3.34
CA PRO A 168 -10.94 -1.75 -4.17
C PRO A 168 -12.26 -1.30 -3.54
N ALA A 169 -12.48 -1.45 -2.23
CA ALA A 169 -13.68 -0.99 -1.53
C ALA A 169 -13.82 0.55 -1.59
N PRO A 170 -15.04 1.09 -1.48
CA PRO A 170 -15.31 2.49 -1.77
C PRO A 170 -14.87 3.47 -0.68
N ASP A 171 -14.51 3.02 0.52
CA ASP A 171 -14.37 3.86 1.71
C ASP A 171 -13.50 5.11 1.47
N MET A 172 -12.26 4.91 1.03
CA MET A 172 -11.34 6.02 0.76
C MET A 172 -11.78 6.90 -0.42
N TYR A 173 -12.46 6.30 -1.41
CA TYR A 173 -12.97 7.03 -2.56
C TYR A 173 -14.09 7.99 -2.17
N VAL A 174 -15.04 7.49 -1.37
CA VAL A 174 -16.18 8.28 -0.84
C VAL A 174 -15.68 9.40 0.05
N GLU A 175 -14.73 9.12 0.96
CA GLU A 175 -14.14 10.15 1.81
C GLU A 175 -13.46 11.26 1.00
N PHE A 176 -12.78 10.93 -0.09
CA PHE A 176 -12.19 11.92 -0.98
C PHE A 176 -13.25 12.77 -1.68
N MET A 177 -14.33 12.13 -2.18
CA MET A 177 -15.47 12.84 -2.76
C MET A 177 -16.10 13.83 -1.76
N GLU A 178 -16.36 13.38 -0.53
CA GLU A 178 -16.93 14.21 0.53
C GLU A 178 -16.02 15.39 0.90
N LYS A 179 -14.72 15.14 0.97
CA LYS A 179 -13.73 16.17 1.32
C LYS A 179 -13.57 17.24 0.24
N THR A 180 -13.67 16.85 -1.01
CA THR A 180 -13.40 17.74 -2.16
C THR A 180 -14.66 18.30 -2.83
N GLY A 181 -15.82 17.68 -2.59
CA GLY A 181 -17.08 18.01 -3.27
C GLY A 181 -17.16 17.55 -4.72
N LEU A 182 -16.25 16.67 -5.16
CA LEU A 182 -16.23 16.16 -6.54
C LEU A 182 -17.22 15.00 -6.70
N SER A 183 -17.75 14.85 -7.90
CA SER A 183 -18.49 13.65 -8.31
C SER A 183 -17.51 12.54 -8.75
N ALA A 184 -17.97 11.29 -8.71
CA ALA A 184 -17.13 10.14 -9.01
C ALA A 184 -16.48 10.21 -10.40
N ASP A 185 -17.22 10.64 -11.43
CA ASP A 185 -16.75 10.77 -12.81
C ASP A 185 -15.75 11.92 -13.04
N GLU A 186 -15.54 12.76 -12.02
CA GLU A 186 -14.54 13.83 -12.02
C GLU A 186 -13.20 13.40 -11.41
N ILE A 187 -13.08 12.14 -10.94
CA ILE A 187 -11.91 11.64 -10.24
C ILE A 187 -11.18 10.60 -11.09
N ALA A 188 -9.86 10.72 -11.17
CA ALA A 188 -8.97 9.69 -11.68
C ALA A 188 -8.21 9.02 -10.53
N VAL A 189 -8.10 7.69 -10.57
CA VAL A 189 -7.22 6.90 -9.71
C VAL A 189 -5.96 6.57 -10.49
N VAL A 190 -4.80 6.83 -9.91
CA VAL A 190 -3.49 6.49 -10.48
C VAL A 190 -2.82 5.48 -9.58
N GLY A 191 -2.47 4.31 -10.12
CA GLY A 191 -1.87 3.23 -9.36
C GLY A 191 -1.19 2.18 -10.23
N ASP A 192 -0.45 1.27 -9.60
CA ASP A 192 0.35 0.24 -10.26
C ASP A 192 -0.21 -1.18 -10.06
N THR A 193 -1.35 -1.33 -9.38
CA THR A 193 -1.95 -2.63 -9.09
C THR A 193 -3.34 -2.81 -9.69
N CYS A 194 -3.77 -4.07 -9.86
CA CYS A 194 -5.14 -4.37 -10.28
C CYS A 194 -6.17 -3.81 -9.28
N ASN A 195 -5.83 -3.74 -7.99
CA ASN A 195 -6.71 -3.13 -6.98
C ASN A 195 -6.95 -1.63 -7.23
N ASP A 196 -5.95 -0.90 -7.72
CA ASP A 196 -6.12 0.51 -8.08
C ASP A 196 -7.02 0.67 -9.31
N MET A 197 -6.86 -0.21 -10.30
CA MET A 197 -7.71 -0.21 -11.48
C MET A 197 -9.16 -0.50 -11.11
N LEU A 198 -9.39 -1.51 -10.28
CA LEU A 198 -10.72 -1.83 -9.78
C LEU A 198 -11.26 -0.73 -8.85
N PHE A 199 -10.41 -0.09 -8.06
CA PHE A 199 -10.80 0.99 -7.15
C PHE A 199 -11.38 2.19 -7.93
N GLY A 200 -10.73 2.62 -9.00
CA GLY A 200 -11.29 3.65 -9.87
C GLY A 200 -12.58 3.20 -10.59
N LYS A 201 -12.53 2.04 -11.23
CA LYS A 201 -13.63 1.49 -12.04
C LYS A 201 -14.89 1.22 -11.21
N ASN A 202 -14.76 0.55 -10.07
CA ASN A 202 -15.91 0.16 -9.24
C ASN A 202 -16.60 1.36 -8.59
N ASN A 203 -15.87 2.47 -8.39
CA ASN A 203 -16.40 3.68 -7.78
C ASN A 203 -16.86 4.74 -8.80
N GLY A 204 -16.83 4.41 -10.10
CA GLY A 204 -17.35 5.28 -11.16
C GLY A 204 -16.38 6.35 -11.66
N GLY A 205 -15.09 6.24 -11.30
CA GLY A 205 -14.03 7.11 -11.78
C GLY A 205 -13.26 6.56 -12.97
N THR A 206 -12.18 7.23 -13.31
CA THR A 206 -11.23 6.80 -14.35
C THR A 206 -10.03 6.15 -13.69
N SER A 207 -9.59 4.98 -14.19
CA SER A 207 -8.36 4.34 -13.71
C SER A 207 -7.22 4.59 -14.70
N ILE A 208 -6.04 4.93 -14.16
CA ILE A 208 -4.80 5.16 -14.90
C ILE A 208 -3.73 4.25 -14.31
N GLY A 209 -3.38 3.21 -15.05
CA GLY A 209 -2.32 2.29 -14.64
C GLY A 209 -0.94 2.83 -14.97
N VAL A 210 -0.01 2.75 -14.01
CA VAL A 210 1.42 3.06 -14.19
C VAL A 210 2.25 1.78 -14.13
N LEU A 211 3.31 1.70 -14.94
CA LEU A 211 4.19 0.53 -15.03
C LEU A 211 5.47 0.70 -14.21
N SER A 212 5.41 1.55 -13.20
CA SER A 212 6.53 1.83 -12.31
C SER A 212 6.61 0.91 -11.09
N GLY A 213 5.54 0.14 -10.83
CA GLY A 213 5.44 -0.72 -9.65
C GLY A 213 5.48 -2.21 -9.98
N VAL A 214 4.63 -2.97 -9.29
CA VAL A 214 4.72 -4.44 -9.27
C VAL A 214 4.02 -5.12 -10.44
N SER A 215 3.01 -4.51 -11.05
CA SER A 215 2.19 -5.16 -12.08
C SER A 215 2.71 -4.92 -13.49
N SER A 216 2.56 -5.92 -14.34
CA SER A 216 2.72 -5.78 -15.79
C SER A 216 1.53 -5.04 -16.41
N LYS A 217 1.68 -4.65 -17.68
CA LYS A 217 0.56 -4.06 -18.43
C LYS A 217 -0.64 -5.00 -18.50
N GLU A 218 -0.37 -6.28 -18.73
CA GLU A 218 -1.39 -7.32 -18.82
C GLU A 218 -2.17 -7.48 -17.52
N ASP A 219 -1.50 -7.40 -16.36
CA ASP A 219 -2.15 -7.44 -15.04
C ASP A 219 -3.07 -6.24 -14.80
N LEU A 220 -2.70 -5.05 -15.30
CA LEU A 220 -3.49 -3.84 -15.14
C LEU A 220 -4.69 -3.75 -16.10
N GLU A 221 -4.68 -4.50 -17.20
CA GLU A 221 -5.76 -4.55 -18.19
C GLU A 221 -6.84 -5.60 -17.87
N GLU A 222 -6.62 -6.49 -16.86
CA GLU A 222 -7.60 -7.49 -16.39
C GLU A 222 -8.76 -6.82 -15.62
#